data_d77300cb29d7413572b7e871257ab58c
#
_entry.id   d77300cb29d7413572b7e871257ab58c
#
_cell.length_a   1.000
_cell.length_b   1.000
_cell.length_c   1.000
_cell.angle_alpha   90.00
_cell.angle_beta   90.00
_cell.angle_gamma   90.00
#
_symmetry.space_group_name_H-M   'P 1'
#
loop_
_entity.id
_entity.type
_entity.pdbx_description
1 polymer ?
#
loop_
_entity_poly.entity_id
_entity_poly.type
_entity_poly.pdbx_seq_one_letter_code
_entity_poly.pdbx_strand_id
1 'polypeptide(L)'
;MLNLGYKLISFFFVFSIITQVYSNSKTLNKKTNVIYILCDDLGYGEVGYNGQKLIKTPELDTLASKGMKFTNHYCGNAVCAPSRASLLTGKHPGHAYIRSNSPGYPDGQTPILAESETLGKLMQRAGYKTACIGKWGLGSFNNSGNPNKQGFDLFYGYTDQRKAHNYYPKYLWLNGEKQFLNNDYGTKNEYSHDLFTKKALDYIQENKDYPFFLYLAYTIPHLQWQVPDYDQYENKNWPKNMKIQAAMISRMSKDVGKIFKISINIGLFESVIVFSIIWCIVSK
;
A
#
# COMPACT_ATOMS: atom_id res chain seq x y z
N MET A 1 -46.92 -21.41 -46.98
CA MET A 1 -45.90 -21.99 -46.11
C MET A 1 -44.57 -21.18 -45.99
N LEU A 2 -44.37 -20.16 -46.85
CA LEU A 2 -43.10 -19.35 -46.83
C LEU A 2 -43.05 -18.27 -45.71
N ASN A 3 -44.17 -17.95 -45.08
CA ASN A 3 -44.23 -16.82 -44.11
C ASN A 3 -43.84 -17.18 -42.65
N LEU A 4 -43.72 -18.49 -42.32
CA LEU A 4 -43.35 -18.93 -40.98
C LEU A 4 -41.82 -19.00 -40.78
N GLY A 5 -41.09 -19.34 -41.84
CA GLY A 5 -39.64 -19.46 -41.81
C GLY A 5 -38.94 -18.12 -41.60
N TYR A 6 -39.41 -17.05 -42.24
CA TYR A 6 -38.78 -15.72 -42.05
C TYR A 6 -39.02 -15.14 -40.66
N LYS A 7 -40.18 -15.42 -40.04
CA LYS A 7 -40.44 -14.98 -38.66
C LYS A 7 -39.58 -15.70 -37.61
N LEU A 8 -39.28 -16.98 -37.82
CA LEU A 8 -38.37 -17.74 -36.96
C LEU A 8 -36.91 -17.26 -37.08
N ILE A 9 -36.44 -17.04 -38.33
CA ILE A 9 -35.09 -16.55 -38.60
C ILE A 9 -34.89 -15.14 -38.00
N SER A 10 -35.86 -14.23 -38.16
CA SER A 10 -35.81 -12.89 -37.54
C SER A 10 -35.77 -12.97 -36.00
N PHE A 11 -36.54 -13.88 -35.40
CA PHE A 11 -36.55 -14.03 -33.93
C PHE A 11 -35.21 -14.54 -33.39
N PHE A 12 -34.58 -15.51 -34.07
CA PHE A 12 -33.24 -15.99 -33.69
C PHE A 12 -32.16 -14.92 -33.87
N PHE A 13 -32.24 -14.09 -34.93
CA PHE A 13 -31.26 -13.02 -35.15
C PHE A 13 -31.39 -11.89 -34.12
N VAL A 14 -32.61 -11.50 -33.73
CA VAL A 14 -32.86 -10.50 -32.69
C VAL A 14 -32.43 -11.04 -31.33
N PHE A 15 -32.67 -12.31 -31.02
CA PHE A 15 -32.23 -12.94 -29.75
C PHE A 15 -30.71 -13.04 -29.67
N SER A 16 -30.04 -13.35 -30.78
CA SER A 16 -28.57 -13.40 -30.87
C SER A 16 -27.93 -12.00 -30.66
N ILE A 17 -28.54 -10.96 -31.21
CA ILE A 17 -28.06 -9.57 -31.02
C ILE A 17 -28.28 -9.13 -29.57
N ILE A 18 -29.42 -9.46 -28.97
CA ILE A 18 -29.70 -9.12 -27.56
C ILE A 18 -28.71 -9.83 -26.63
N THR A 19 -28.38 -11.10 -26.87
CA THR A 19 -27.40 -11.84 -26.03
C THR A 19 -25.99 -11.28 -26.22
N GLN A 20 -25.60 -10.84 -27.42
CA GLN A 20 -24.31 -10.18 -27.64
C GLN A 20 -24.22 -8.80 -27.00
N VAL A 21 -25.30 -8.00 -27.03
CA VAL A 21 -25.33 -6.70 -26.37
C VAL A 21 -25.31 -6.87 -24.85
N TYR A 22 -26.04 -7.86 -24.28
CA TYR A 22 -25.95 -8.19 -22.86
C TYR A 22 -24.59 -8.73 -22.43
N SER A 23 -23.92 -9.52 -23.27
CA SER A 23 -22.56 -10.00 -23.01
C SER A 23 -21.52 -8.87 -23.03
N ASN A 24 -21.62 -7.94 -23.97
CA ASN A 24 -20.75 -6.78 -24.05
C ASN A 24 -21.00 -5.75 -22.92
N SER A 25 -22.24 -5.63 -22.44
CA SER A 25 -22.52 -4.71 -21.32
C SER A 25 -21.96 -5.18 -19.98
N LYS A 26 -21.73 -6.48 -19.78
CA LYS A 26 -21.09 -7.02 -18.58
C LYS A 26 -19.58 -6.78 -18.52
N THR A 27 -18.92 -6.52 -19.64
CA THR A 27 -17.47 -6.22 -19.67
C THR A 27 -17.13 -4.73 -19.49
N LEU A 28 -18.12 -3.84 -19.55
CA LEU A 28 -17.90 -2.38 -19.58
C LEU A 28 -17.78 -1.69 -18.23
N ASN A 29 -17.88 -2.42 -17.08
CA ASN A 29 -17.86 -1.79 -15.76
C ASN A 29 -17.05 -2.53 -14.67
N LYS A 30 -16.01 -3.27 -15.05
CA LYS A 30 -15.12 -3.82 -14.02
C LYS A 30 -14.24 -2.67 -13.51
N LYS A 31 -14.49 -2.25 -12.25
CA LYS A 31 -13.67 -1.22 -11.59
C LYS A 31 -12.24 -1.72 -11.47
N THR A 32 -11.30 -0.86 -11.81
CA THR A 32 -9.86 -1.12 -11.72
C THR A 32 -9.44 -1.25 -10.25
N ASN A 33 -8.74 -2.32 -9.90
CA ASN A 33 -8.14 -2.45 -8.57
C ASN A 33 -7.02 -1.44 -8.38
N VAL A 34 -6.87 -0.92 -7.18
CA VAL A 34 -5.84 0.07 -6.85
C VAL A 34 -4.98 -0.43 -5.70
N ILE A 35 -3.68 -0.54 -5.94
CA ILE A 35 -2.67 -0.85 -4.93
C ILE A 35 -1.77 0.37 -4.80
N TYR A 36 -1.84 1.06 -3.66
CA TYR A 36 -1.00 2.20 -3.37
C TYR A 36 0.08 1.80 -2.37
N ILE A 37 1.33 1.69 -2.82
CA ILE A 37 2.48 1.32 -2.01
C ILE A 37 3.22 2.59 -1.61
N LEU A 38 3.31 2.85 -0.32
CA LEU A 38 4.02 3.99 0.25
C LEU A 38 5.22 3.51 1.03
N CYS A 39 6.40 4.06 0.75
CA CYS A 39 7.64 3.77 1.49
C CYS A 39 7.99 4.94 2.39
N ASP A 40 8.42 4.65 3.62
CA ASP A 40 8.74 5.64 4.64
C ASP A 40 10.25 5.94 4.64
N ASP A 41 10.63 7.18 4.36
CA ASP A 41 12.02 7.65 4.29
C ASP A 41 12.89 6.98 3.19
N LEU A 42 12.29 6.53 2.10
CA LEU A 42 13.05 6.11 0.92
C LEU A 42 13.47 7.34 0.11
N GLY A 43 14.78 7.52 -0.09
CA GLY A 43 15.34 8.63 -0.86
C GLY A 43 15.15 8.45 -2.37
N TYR A 44 15.00 9.56 -3.10
CA TYR A 44 14.89 9.56 -4.57
C TYR A 44 16.03 8.79 -5.27
N GLY A 45 17.28 8.99 -4.79
CA GLY A 45 18.47 8.35 -5.33
C GLY A 45 18.74 6.94 -4.82
N GLU A 46 17.85 6.32 -4.07
CA GLU A 46 18.07 4.99 -3.47
C GLU A 46 17.50 3.84 -4.30
N VAL A 47 16.89 4.13 -5.45
CA VAL A 47 16.29 3.14 -6.36
C VAL A 47 16.94 3.14 -7.73
N GLY A 48 17.05 1.97 -8.36
CA GLY A 48 17.79 1.77 -9.62
C GLY A 48 17.23 2.60 -10.78
N TYR A 49 15.90 2.70 -10.92
CA TYR A 49 15.28 3.48 -11.99
C TYR A 49 15.51 5.01 -11.89
N ASN A 50 16.04 5.49 -10.76
CA ASN A 50 16.52 6.86 -10.56
C ASN A 50 18.04 6.99 -10.57
N GLY A 51 18.78 5.93 -10.99
CA GLY A 51 20.22 5.94 -11.19
C GLY A 51 21.05 5.31 -10.08
N GLN A 52 20.45 4.70 -9.05
CA GLN A 52 21.17 3.96 -8.03
C GLN A 52 21.86 2.73 -8.61
N LYS A 53 23.17 2.61 -8.37
CA LYS A 53 23.99 1.50 -8.91
C LYS A 53 24.42 0.50 -7.85
N LEU A 54 24.53 0.92 -6.61
CA LEU A 54 25.04 0.11 -5.49
C LEU A 54 23.91 -0.72 -4.84
N ILE A 55 22.76 -0.09 -4.56
CA ILE A 55 21.57 -0.75 -4.04
C ILE A 55 20.78 -1.33 -5.22
N LYS A 56 20.38 -2.57 -5.13
CA LYS A 56 19.69 -3.28 -6.21
C LYS A 56 18.18 -3.32 -5.99
N THR A 57 17.44 -2.80 -6.95
CA THR A 57 15.95 -2.76 -6.92
C THR A 57 15.35 -3.24 -8.24
N PRO A 58 15.72 -4.43 -8.74
CA PRO A 58 15.36 -4.86 -10.10
C PRO A 58 13.85 -5.00 -10.33
N GLU A 59 13.09 -5.33 -9.30
CA GLU A 59 11.63 -5.47 -9.40
C GLU A 59 10.96 -4.09 -9.52
N LEU A 60 11.41 -3.10 -8.74
CA LEU A 60 10.97 -1.70 -8.89
C LEU A 60 11.39 -1.12 -10.23
N ASP A 61 12.59 -1.42 -10.70
CA ASP A 61 13.10 -0.97 -12.00
C ASP A 61 12.25 -1.56 -13.14
N THR A 62 11.85 -2.83 -13.01
CA THR A 62 10.93 -3.50 -13.93
C THR A 62 9.55 -2.85 -13.91
N LEU A 63 9.00 -2.55 -12.73
CA LEU A 63 7.71 -1.88 -12.59
C LEU A 63 7.75 -0.50 -13.25
N ALA A 64 8.80 0.29 -12.99
CA ALA A 64 8.99 1.61 -13.57
C ALA A 64 9.15 1.57 -15.10
N SER A 65 9.78 0.53 -15.66
CA SER A 65 9.95 0.36 -17.11
C SER A 65 8.66 -0.02 -17.83
N LYS A 66 7.69 -0.62 -17.13
CA LYS A 66 6.40 -1.05 -17.69
C LYS A 66 5.27 -0.05 -17.43
N GLY A 67 5.52 0.97 -16.63
CA GLY A 67 4.53 1.95 -16.21
C GLY A 67 4.90 3.39 -16.55
N MET A 68 4.22 4.32 -15.91
CA MET A 68 4.48 5.75 -16.02
C MET A 68 5.34 6.21 -14.83
N LYS A 69 6.44 6.89 -15.10
CA LYS A 69 7.29 7.52 -14.09
C LYS A 69 6.96 9.01 -13.96
N PHE A 70 6.47 9.42 -12.82
CA PHE A 70 6.19 10.80 -12.50
C PHE A 70 7.46 11.49 -12.00
N THR A 71 8.04 12.35 -12.81
CA THR A 71 9.32 13.05 -12.48
C THR A 71 9.13 14.23 -11.54
N ASN A 72 7.92 14.77 -11.42
CA ASN A 72 7.57 15.92 -10.58
C ASN A 72 6.47 15.57 -9.56
N HIS A 73 6.55 14.40 -8.96
CA HIS A 73 5.67 13.98 -7.88
C HIS A 73 6.36 14.17 -6.53
N TYR A 74 5.74 14.99 -5.67
CA TYR A 74 6.29 15.34 -4.37
C TYR A 74 5.31 14.96 -3.26
N CYS A 75 5.84 14.52 -2.11
CA CYS A 75 5.01 14.35 -0.91
C CYS A 75 4.55 15.70 -0.38
N GLY A 76 3.39 15.72 0.29
CA GLY A 76 2.82 16.97 0.81
C GLY A 76 3.64 17.61 1.94
N ASN A 77 4.48 16.85 2.64
CA ASN A 77 5.33 17.33 3.72
C ASN A 77 6.54 16.40 3.89
N ALA A 78 7.65 16.95 4.42
CA ALA A 78 8.86 16.17 4.70
C ALA A 78 8.77 15.32 5.98
N VAL A 79 7.65 15.33 6.71
CA VAL A 79 7.45 14.60 7.98
C VAL A 79 6.28 13.62 7.84
N CYS A 80 6.40 12.45 8.46
CA CYS A 80 5.52 11.30 8.24
C CYS A 80 4.02 11.59 8.41
N ALA A 81 3.55 12.03 9.60
CA ALA A 81 2.12 12.21 9.85
C ALA A 81 1.49 13.28 8.95
N PRO A 82 2.05 14.50 8.81
CA PRO A 82 1.46 15.49 7.93
C PRO A 82 1.52 15.11 6.45
N SER A 83 2.54 14.38 6.00
CA SER A 83 2.60 13.84 4.64
C SER A 83 1.48 12.84 4.38
N ARG A 84 1.27 11.90 5.32
CA ARG A 84 0.17 10.91 5.24
C ARG A 84 -1.20 11.57 5.29
N ALA A 85 -1.37 12.59 6.15
CA ALA A 85 -2.61 13.37 6.20
C ALA A 85 -2.90 14.07 4.87
N SER A 86 -1.90 14.72 4.27
CA SER A 86 -2.03 15.37 2.95
C SER A 86 -2.38 14.36 1.86
N LEU A 87 -1.69 13.22 1.82
CA LEU A 87 -1.94 12.16 0.86
C LEU A 87 -3.37 11.63 0.95
N LEU A 88 -3.80 11.28 2.17
CA LEU A 88 -5.09 10.62 2.37
C LEU A 88 -6.29 11.57 2.29
N THR A 89 -6.09 12.87 2.50
CA THR A 89 -7.17 13.87 2.43
C THR A 89 -7.15 14.73 1.17
N GLY A 90 -6.09 14.66 0.36
CA GLY A 90 -5.89 15.54 -0.78
C GLY A 90 -5.66 17.01 -0.41
N LYS A 91 -5.47 17.33 0.89
CA LYS A 91 -5.30 18.70 1.36
C LYS A 91 -3.84 19.12 1.33
N HIS A 92 -3.58 20.32 0.83
CA HIS A 92 -2.27 20.96 0.96
C HIS A 92 -1.89 21.09 2.45
N PRO A 93 -0.61 20.94 2.86
CA PRO A 93 -0.18 21.00 4.27
C PRO A 93 -0.63 22.28 5.02
N GLY A 94 -0.75 23.39 4.32
CA GLY A 94 -1.29 24.64 4.87
C GLY A 94 -2.75 24.58 5.32
N HIS A 95 -3.53 23.61 4.78
CA HIS A 95 -4.94 23.39 5.08
C HIS A 95 -5.20 22.06 5.79
N ALA A 96 -4.18 21.19 5.90
CA ALA A 96 -4.30 19.94 6.63
C ALA A 96 -4.35 20.19 8.14
N TYR A 97 -5.17 19.42 8.85
CA TYR A 97 -5.28 19.49 10.31
C TYR A 97 -4.00 19.01 11.01
N ILE A 98 -3.39 17.92 10.53
CA ILE A 98 -2.15 17.38 11.08
C ILE A 98 -0.96 18.02 10.36
N ARG A 99 -0.18 18.81 11.09
CA ARG A 99 0.95 19.59 10.55
C ARG A 99 2.33 19.16 11.06
N SER A 100 2.37 18.26 12.06
CA SER A 100 3.60 17.74 12.66
C SER A 100 3.42 16.31 13.17
N ASN A 101 4.52 15.66 13.48
CA ASN A 101 4.49 14.45 14.29
C ASN A 101 4.26 14.86 15.75
N SER A 102 3.08 14.61 16.25
CA SER A 102 2.69 14.89 17.63
C SER A 102 2.12 13.62 18.23
N PRO A 103 2.97 12.73 18.75
CA PRO A 103 2.51 11.45 19.28
C PRO A 103 1.56 11.68 20.46
N GLY A 104 0.32 11.25 20.28
CA GLY A 104 -0.67 11.20 21.35
C GLY A 104 -0.27 10.16 22.38
N TYR A 105 -0.58 10.42 23.66
CA TYR A 105 -0.40 9.46 24.74
C TYR A 105 -1.74 8.76 25.05
N PRO A 106 -1.75 7.48 25.38
CA PRO A 106 -0.61 6.54 25.46
C PRO A 106 -0.30 5.83 24.13
N ASP A 107 -1.22 5.79 23.17
CA ASP A 107 -1.14 4.94 21.98
C ASP A 107 -1.50 5.74 20.73
N GLY A 108 -0.54 6.35 20.08
CA GLY A 108 -0.82 6.88 18.78
C GLY A 108 -0.44 8.31 18.55
N GLN A 109 -0.95 8.82 17.47
CA GLN A 109 -0.65 10.12 16.89
C GLN A 109 -1.84 11.06 17.11
N THR A 110 -1.64 12.36 16.91
CA THR A 110 -2.77 13.31 16.79
C THR A 110 -3.79 12.72 15.81
N PRO A 111 -5.04 12.54 16.24
CA PRO A 111 -6.04 11.89 15.39
C PRO A 111 -6.47 12.84 14.28
N ILE A 112 -6.64 12.31 13.07
CA ILE A 112 -7.33 13.01 12.00
C ILE A 112 -8.80 13.25 12.41
N LEU A 113 -9.38 14.35 11.96
CA LEU A 113 -10.75 14.70 12.31
C LEU A 113 -11.77 13.66 11.81
N ALA A 114 -12.82 13.44 12.55
CA ALA A 114 -13.86 12.46 12.20
C ALA A 114 -14.55 12.76 10.86
N GLU A 115 -14.77 14.05 10.58
CA GLU A 115 -15.36 14.58 9.36
C GLU A 115 -14.39 14.65 8.17
N SER A 116 -13.11 14.32 8.37
CA SER A 116 -12.15 14.33 7.26
C SER A 116 -12.59 13.38 6.16
N GLU A 117 -12.63 13.92 4.96
CA GLU A 117 -12.80 13.12 3.75
C GLU A 117 -11.46 12.47 3.40
N THR A 118 -11.37 11.17 3.58
CA THR A 118 -10.16 10.41 3.31
C THR A 118 -10.29 9.58 2.05
N LEU A 119 -9.16 9.27 1.44
CA LEU A 119 -9.11 8.35 0.29
C LEU A 119 -9.76 7.00 0.62
N GLY A 120 -9.60 6.50 1.86
CA GLY A 120 -10.28 5.28 2.32
C GLY A 120 -11.79 5.40 2.24
N LYS A 121 -12.37 6.46 2.82
CA LYS A 121 -13.83 6.73 2.76
C LYS A 121 -14.33 6.90 1.33
N LEU A 122 -13.56 7.63 0.50
CA LEU A 122 -13.90 7.84 -0.91
C LEU A 122 -13.99 6.50 -1.66
N MET A 123 -12.99 5.66 -1.50
CA MET A 123 -12.92 4.35 -2.16
C MET A 123 -14.00 3.40 -1.64
N GLN A 124 -14.28 3.41 -0.33
CA GLN A 124 -15.36 2.62 0.27
C GLN A 124 -16.72 3.03 -0.28
N ARG A 125 -17.04 4.34 -0.35
CA ARG A 125 -18.28 4.83 -0.98
C ARG A 125 -18.34 4.53 -2.47
N ALA A 126 -17.20 4.46 -3.13
CA ALA A 126 -17.16 4.01 -4.52
C ALA A 126 -17.34 2.49 -4.67
N GLY A 127 -17.58 1.76 -3.58
CA GLY A 127 -17.88 0.32 -3.59
C GLY A 127 -16.63 -0.57 -3.73
N TYR A 128 -15.46 -0.08 -3.30
CA TYR A 128 -14.25 -0.88 -3.18
C TYR A 128 -14.19 -1.57 -1.82
N LYS A 129 -13.66 -2.79 -1.78
CA LYS A 129 -13.10 -3.36 -0.56
C LYS A 129 -11.81 -2.60 -0.23
N THR A 130 -11.64 -2.19 1.03
CA THR A 130 -10.54 -1.28 1.40
C THR A 130 -9.64 -1.87 2.47
N ALA A 131 -8.34 -1.77 2.28
CA ALA A 131 -7.36 -2.18 3.29
C ALA A 131 -6.26 -1.13 3.49
N CYS A 132 -5.86 -0.95 4.76
CA CYS A 132 -4.66 -0.24 5.14
C CYS A 132 -3.74 -1.21 5.87
N ILE A 133 -2.55 -1.47 5.31
CA ILE A 133 -1.57 -2.39 5.89
C ILE A 133 -0.26 -1.63 6.10
N GLY A 134 0.30 -1.69 7.32
CA GLY A 134 1.55 -1.03 7.69
C GLY A 134 1.37 0.12 8.67
N LYS A 135 2.03 1.25 8.42
CA LYS A 135 2.07 2.42 9.30
C LYS A 135 0.93 3.38 9.01
N TRP A 136 0.06 3.61 10.00
CA TRP A 136 -1.04 4.55 9.93
C TRP A 136 -0.62 5.98 10.32
N GLY A 137 -0.40 6.22 11.61
CA GLY A 137 0.15 7.46 12.14
C GLY A 137 -0.80 8.67 12.16
N LEU A 138 -2.11 8.46 12.04
CA LEU A 138 -3.14 9.52 12.01
C LEU A 138 -4.19 9.34 13.12
N GLY A 139 -3.84 8.66 14.19
CA GLY A 139 -4.68 8.36 15.32
C GLY A 139 -4.68 6.88 15.71
N SER A 140 -5.62 6.48 16.55
CA SER A 140 -5.72 5.11 17.06
C SER A 140 -7.17 4.65 17.17
N PHE A 141 -7.39 3.41 17.59
CA PHE A 141 -8.73 2.82 17.69
C PHE A 141 -9.65 3.54 18.70
N ASN A 142 -9.11 4.30 19.65
CA ASN A 142 -9.86 4.98 20.71
C ASN A 142 -10.33 6.38 20.34
N ASN A 143 -10.02 6.87 19.14
CA ASN A 143 -10.31 8.25 18.74
C ASN A 143 -10.81 8.35 17.28
N SER A 144 -11.02 9.57 16.80
CA SER A 144 -11.50 9.85 15.44
C SER A 144 -10.59 9.33 14.34
N GLY A 145 -9.29 9.17 14.63
CA GLY A 145 -8.30 8.64 13.70
C GLY A 145 -8.28 7.11 13.60
N ASN A 146 -9.25 6.39 14.12
CA ASN A 146 -9.40 4.96 13.94
C ASN A 146 -9.43 4.62 12.43
N PRO A 147 -8.48 3.81 11.91
CA PRO A 147 -8.40 3.53 10.48
C PRO A 147 -9.69 2.92 9.91
N ASN A 148 -10.39 2.08 10.67
CA ASN A 148 -11.67 1.51 10.22
C ASN A 148 -12.76 2.59 10.11
N LYS A 149 -12.77 3.60 11.00
CA LYS A 149 -13.68 4.76 10.90
C LYS A 149 -13.26 5.74 9.78
N GLN A 150 -12.03 5.62 9.32
CA GLN A 150 -11.49 6.43 8.23
C GLN A 150 -11.56 5.71 6.86
N GLY A 151 -12.41 4.68 6.76
CA GLY A 151 -12.81 4.06 5.50
C GLY A 151 -11.96 2.86 5.07
N PHE A 152 -11.32 2.16 6.00
CA PHE A 152 -10.63 0.91 5.71
C PHE A 152 -11.35 -0.27 6.39
N ASP A 153 -11.84 -1.22 5.59
CA ASP A 153 -12.51 -2.43 6.08
C ASP A 153 -11.53 -3.34 6.83
N LEU A 154 -10.27 -3.38 6.36
CA LEU A 154 -9.17 -4.07 7.00
C LEU A 154 -8.08 -3.07 7.40
N PHE A 155 -7.65 -3.13 8.66
CA PHE A 155 -6.40 -2.52 9.12
C PHE A 155 -5.49 -3.57 9.74
N TYR A 156 -4.22 -3.61 9.30
CA TYR A 156 -3.19 -4.43 9.92
C TYR A 156 -1.88 -3.66 10.01
N GLY A 157 -1.39 -3.38 11.23
CA GLY A 157 -0.13 -2.64 11.37
C GLY A 157 0.02 -1.81 12.64
N TYR A 158 0.75 -0.71 12.51
CA TYR A 158 1.03 0.25 13.58
C TYR A 158 0.09 1.44 13.51
N THR A 159 -0.55 1.79 14.63
CA THR A 159 -1.27 3.06 14.75
C THR A 159 -0.31 4.22 15.06
N ASP A 160 0.78 3.95 15.77
CA ASP A 160 1.73 4.91 16.34
C ASP A 160 2.96 5.11 15.47
N GLN A 161 3.40 6.35 15.30
CA GLN A 161 4.60 6.71 14.53
C GLN A 161 5.89 6.13 15.14
N ARG A 162 6.04 6.16 16.47
CA ARG A 162 7.26 5.69 17.15
C ARG A 162 7.39 4.19 17.14
N LYS A 163 6.29 3.47 17.42
CA LYS A 163 6.29 1.99 17.39
C LYS A 163 6.61 1.45 16.01
N ALA A 164 6.23 2.18 14.97
CA ALA A 164 6.53 1.83 13.58
C ALA A 164 8.03 1.88 13.22
N HIS A 165 8.89 2.38 14.11
CA HIS A 165 10.35 2.35 13.96
C HIS A 165 10.98 1.05 14.53
N ASN A 166 10.20 0.20 15.17
CA ASN A 166 10.65 -1.11 15.62
C ASN A 166 10.14 -2.19 14.67
N TYR A 167 11.03 -2.83 13.93
CA TYR A 167 10.68 -3.84 12.94
C TYR A 167 10.43 -5.24 13.54
N TYR A 168 10.68 -5.41 14.85
CA TYR A 168 10.37 -6.62 15.60
C TYR A 168 9.48 -6.27 16.81
N PRO A 169 8.24 -5.77 16.55
CA PRO A 169 7.35 -5.35 17.63
C PRO A 169 6.80 -6.56 18.40
N LYS A 170 6.36 -6.31 19.64
CA LYS A 170 5.66 -7.33 20.44
C LYS A 170 4.28 -7.65 19.89
N TYR A 171 3.64 -6.70 19.21
CA TYR A 171 2.32 -6.87 18.60
C TYR A 171 2.12 -5.91 17.44
N LEU A 172 1.22 -6.27 16.55
CA LEU A 172 0.59 -5.40 15.58
C LEU A 172 -0.91 -5.34 15.83
N TRP A 173 -1.55 -4.31 15.31
CA TRP A 173 -3.00 -4.21 15.38
C TRP A 173 -3.67 -4.88 14.19
N LEU A 174 -4.74 -5.64 14.44
CA LEU A 174 -5.68 -6.13 13.42
C LEU A 174 -7.08 -5.66 13.80
N ASN A 175 -7.62 -4.68 13.09
CA ASN A 175 -8.98 -4.14 13.30
C ASN A 175 -9.33 -3.81 14.77
N GLY A 176 -8.37 -3.30 15.53
CA GLY A 176 -8.58 -2.93 16.94
C GLY A 176 -8.12 -3.98 17.96
N GLU A 177 -7.76 -5.16 17.51
CA GLU A 177 -7.23 -6.22 18.35
C GLU A 177 -5.71 -6.33 18.24
N LYS A 178 -5.03 -6.59 19.36
CA LYS A 178 -3.58 -6.82 19.35
C LYS A 178 -3.28 -8.24 18.91
N GLN A 179 -2.56 -8.36 17.81
CA GLN A 179 -1.97 -9.62 17.37
C GLN A 179 -0.55 -9.69 17.95
N PHE A 180 -0.37 -10.50 19.00
CA PHE A 180 0.94 -10.68 19.62
C PHE A 180 1.85 -11.52 18.74
N LEU A 181 3.12 -11.12 18.67
CA LEU A 181 4.17 -11.73 17.86
C LEU A 181 5.22 -12.39 18.76
N ASN A 182 5.96 -13.36 18.21
CA ASN A 182 7.01 -14.08 18.92
C ASN A 182 8.32 -13.26 19.02
N ASN A 183 8.21 -12.00 19.40
CA ASN A 183 9.33 -11.06 19.53
C ASN A 183 9.58 -10.66 20.99
N ASP A 184 9.27 -11.54 21.94
CA ASP A 184 9.46 -11.29 23.36
C ASP A 184 10.94 -11.37 23.77
N TYR A 185 11.30 -10.65 24.83
CA TYR A 185 12.62 -10.66 25.46
C TYR A 185 13.80 -10.34 24.51
N GLY A 186 13.54 -9.54 23.46
CA GLY A 186 14.57 -9.14 22.49
C GLY A 186 14.83 -10.16 21.38
N THR A 187 14.02 -11.21 21.27
CA THR A 187 14.03 -12.11 20.12
C THR A 187 13.59 -11.37 18.83
N LYS A 188 14.07 -11.84 17.69
CA LYS A 188 13.80 -11.25 16.38
C LYS A 188 13.27 -12.31 15.41
N ASN A 189 12.12 -12.89 15.76
CA ASN A 189 11.55 -14.01 15.03
C ASN A 189 10.62 -13.57 13.89
N GLU A 190 9.85 -12.48 14.11
CA GLU A 190 8.83 -12.04 13.16
C GLU A 190 9.08 -10.58 12.74
N TYR A 191 9.56 -10.42 11.52
CA TYR A 191 9.88 -9.13 10.94
C TYR A 191 8.63 -8.47 10.37
N SER A 192 8.27 -7.30 10.85
CA SER A 192 6.99 -6.64 10.53
C SER A 192 6.79 -6.36 9.04
N HIS A 193 7.87 -6.06 8.29
CA HIS A 193 7.77 -5.84 6.85
C HIS A 193 7.31 -7.10 6.11
N ASP A 194 7.85 -8.27 6.49
CA ASP A 194 7.46 -9.55 5.89
C ASP A 194 6.00 -9.89 6.20
N LEU A 195 5.55 -9.59 7.44
CA LEU A 195 4.15 -9.76 7.83
C LEU A 195 3.22 -8.84 7.05
N PHE A 196 3.63 -7.60 6.76
CA PHE A 196 2.84 -6.68 5.92
C PHE A 196 2.74 -7.19 4.49
N THR A 197 3.85 -7.65 3.92
CA THR A 197 3.86 -8.23 2.58
C THR A 197 2.97 -9.46 2.51
N LYS A 198 3.10 -10.39 3.48
CA LYS A 198 2.25 -11.57 3.56
C LYS A 198 0.77 -11.19 3.63
N LYS A 199 0.40 -10.27 4.54
CA LYS A 199 -0.99 -9.82 4.70
C LYS A 199 -1.54 -9.14 3.46
N ALA A 200 -0.70 -8.40 2.72
CA ALA A 200 -1.07 -7.77 1.45
C ALA A 200 -1.34 -8.83 0.36
N LEU A 201 -0.50 -9.85 0.25
CA LEU A 201 -0.69 -10.95 -0.69
C LEU A 201 -1.96 -11.76 -0.37
N ASP A 202 -2.19 -12.07 0.91
CA ASP A 202 -3.41 -12.74 1.37
C ASP A 202 -4.65 -11.90 1.01
N TYR A 203 -4.63 -10.59 1.31
CA TYR A 203 -5.73 -9.67 1.00
C TYR A 203 -6.05 -9.60 -0.49
N ILE A 204 -5.04 -9.51 -1.35
CA ILE A 204 -5.21 -9.50 -2.82
C ILE A 204 -5.87 -10.80 -3.29
N GLN A 205 -5.41 -11.94 -2.78
CA GLN A 205 -5.96 -13.25 -3.13
C GLN A 205 -7.41 -13.43 -2.67
N GLU A 206 -7.74 -13.01 -1.45
CA GLU A 206 -9.07 -13.11 -0.85
C GLU A 206 -10.10 -12.20 -1.55
N ASN A 207 -9.64 -11.07 -2.13
CA ASN A 207 -10.52 -10.08 -2.74
C ASN A 207 -10.40 -9.99 -4.26
N LYS A 208 -9.80 -10.97 -4.93
CA LYS A 208 -9.58 -10.97 -6.38
C LYS A 208 -10.84 -10.81 -7.24
N ASP A 209 -12.00 -11.20 -6.70
CA ASP A 209 -13.28 -11.17 -7.41
C ASP A 209 -14.07 -9.86 -7.18
N TYR A 210 -13.54 -8.96 -6.36
CA TYR A 210 -14.13 -7.67 -6.01
C TYR A 210 -13.18 -6.53 -6.38
N PRO A 211 -13.70 -5.34 -6.71
CA PRO A 211 -12.84 -4.16 -6.79
C PRO A 211 -12.28 -3.85 -5.41
N PHE A 212 -10.96 -3.68 -5.30
CA PHE A 212 -10.33 -3.37 -4.03
C PHE A 212 -9.35 -2.20 -4.13
N PHE A 213 -9.19 -1.51 -3.01
CA PHE A 213 -8.16 -0.51 -2.75
C PHE A 213 -7.29 -0.99 -1.59
N LEU A 214 -6.01 -1.21 -1.87
CA LEU A 214 -5.00 -1.55 -0.88
C LEU A 214 -4.04 -0.37 -0.69
N TYR A 215 -4.07 0.26 0.48
CA TYR A 215 -3.06 1.20 0.94
C TYR A 215 -2.00 0.45 1.75
N LEU A 216 -0.89 0.09 1.09
CA LEU A 216 0.24 -0.61 1.69
C LEU A 216 1.29 0.40 2.12
N ALA A 217 1.22 0.81 3.37
CA ALA A 217 2.04 1.84 3.97
C ALA A 217 3.25 1.21 4.68
N TYR A 218 4.23 0.78 3.91
CA TYR A 218 5.46 0.20 4.41
C TYR A 218 6.21 1.16 5.33
N THR A 219 6.85 0.62 6.37
CA THR A 219 7.71 1.36 7.30
C THR A 219 9.15 1.46 6.81
N ILE A 220 9.54 0.63 5.90
CA ILE A 220 10.88 0.47 5.33
C ILE A 220 11.16 1.60 4.29
N PRO A 221 12.39 2.14 4.22
CA PRO A 221 13.57 1.86 5.02
C PRO A 221 13.84 2.84 6.18
N HIS A 222 12.78 3.34 6.84
CA HIS A 222 12.91 4.30 7.95
C HIS A 222 13.85 3.81 9.08
N LEU A 223 14.51 4.72 9.76
CA LEU A 223 15.23 4.47 11.02
C LEU A 223 14.23 3.92 12.10
N GLN A 224 14.58 3.02 12.99
CA GLN A 224 15.89 2.39 13.22
C GLN A 224 16.10 1.22 12.28
N TRP A 225 17.17 1.23 11.51
CA TRP A 225 17.45 0.21 10.50
C TRP A 225 17.62 -1.18 11.11
N GLN A 226 16.75 -2.09 10.74
CA GLN A 226 16.77 -3.50 11.13
C GLN A 226 16.37 -4.35 9.93
N VAL A 227 17.02 -5.47 9.77
CA VAL A 227 16.75 -6.44 8.71
C VAL A 227 17.11 -7.84 9.21
N PRO A 228 16.40 -8.90 8.78
CA PRO A 228 16.71 -10.27 9.20
C PRO A 228 18.09 -10.74 8.74
N ASP A 229 18.49 -10.37 7.53
CA ASP A 229 19.76 -10.73 6.88
C ASP A 229 20.22 -9.61 5.97
N TYR A 230 21.53 -9.59 5.66
CA TYR A 230 22.11 -8.57 4.77
C TYR A 230 22.06 -8.96 3.30
N ASP A 231 21.59 -10.20 3.00
CA ASP A 231 21.49 -10.70 1.63
C ASP A 231 22.79 -10.49 0.83
N GLN A 232 22.68 -10.00 -0.38
CA GLN A 232 23.84 -9.74 -1.28
C GLN A 232 24.84 -8.69 -0.76
N TYR A 233 24.57 -8.03 0.37
CA TYR A 233 25.44 -7.02 0.97
C TYR A 233 26.32 -7.55 2.12
N GLU A 234 26.16 -8.82 2.52
CA GLU A 234 26.90 -9.43 3.64
C GLU A 234 28.40 -9.22 3.54
N ASN A 235 28.96 -9.55 2.37
CA ASN A 235 30.41 -9.50 2.11
C ASN A 235 30.90 -8.15 1.55
N LYS A 236 30.07 -7.09 1.55
CA LYS A 236 30.51 -5.76 1.11
C LYS A 236 31.36 -5.10 2.19
N ASN A 237 32.43 -4.46 1.80
CA ASN A 237 33.27 -3.64 2.69
C ASN A 237 32.58 -2.26 2.93
N TRP A 238 31.39 -2.28 3.49
CA TRP A 238 30.59 -1.09 3.81
C TRP A 238 30.35 -1.01 5.32
N PRO A 239 30.12 0.20 5.86
CA PRO A 239 29.61 0.36 7.22
C PRO A 239 28.33 -0.46 7.43
N LYS A 240 28.19 -1.00 8.64
CA LYS A 240 27.06 -1.90 9.00
C LYS A 240 25.70 -1.29 8.69
N ASN A 241 25.50 -0.02 9.02
CA ASN A 241 24.27 0.71 8.77
C ASN A 241 23.93 0.81 7.28
N MET A 242 24.91 1.01 6.41
CA MET A 242 24.71 1.04 4.96
C MET A 242 24.31 -0.33 4.41
N LYS A 243 24.89 -1.43 4.92
CA LYS A 243 24.48 -2.79 4.56
C LYS A 243 23.04 -3.05 4.93
N ILE A 244 22.64 -2.65 6.15
CA ILE A 244 21.25 -2.83 6.63
C ILE A 244 20.29 -2.07 5.74
N GLN A 245 20.53 -0.78 5.50
CA GLN A 245 19.65 0.05 4.67
C GLN A 245 19.54 -0.51 3.25
N ALA A 246 20.64 -0.88 2.63
CA ALA A 246 20.64 -1.48 1.30
C ALA A 246 19.85 -2.80 1.25
N ALA A 247 20.00 -3.65 2.26
CA ALA A 247 19.26 -4.90 2.37
C ALA A 247 17.77 -4.66 2.58
N MET A 248 17.38 -3.69 3.41
CA MET A 248 15.99 -3.28 3.59
C MET A 248 15.36 -2.84 2.25
N ILE A 249 16.03 -1.97 1.50
CA ILE A 249 15.53 -1.47 0.21
C ILE A 249 15.41 -2.59 -0.82
N SER A 250 16.40 -3.47 -0.92
CA SER A 250 16.35 -4.61 -1.84
C SER A 250 15.27 -5.62 -1.46
N ARG A 251 15.06 -5.86 -0.15
CA ARG A 251 13.97 -6.73 0.34
C ARG A 251 12.60 -6.17 -0.05
N MET A 252 12.40 -4.87 0.14
CA MET A 252 11.19 -4.17 -0.30
C MET A 252 10.97 -4.31 -1.82
N SER A 253 12.03 -4.12 -2.63
CA SER A 253 11.92 -4.31 -4.08
C SER A 253 11.43 -5.72 -4.43
N LYS A 254 12.04 -6.76 -3.83
CA LYS A 254 11.61 -8.15 -4.02
C LYS A 254 10.12 -8.35 -3.65
N ASP A 255 9.67 -7.72 -2.58
CA ASP A 255 8.30 -7.85 -2.09
C ASP A 255 7.29 -7.10 -2.97
N VAL A 256 7.62 -5.93 -3.48
CA VAL A 256 6.83 -5.26 -4.53
C VAL A 256 6.72 -6.13 -5.78
N GLY A 257 7.81 -6.81 -6.15
CA GLY A 257 7.82 -7.80 -7.23
C GLY A 257 6.84 -8.96 -7.01
N LYS A 258 6.73 -9.48 -5.78
CA LYS A 258 5.74 -10.51 -5.42
C LYS A 258 4.30 -10.01 -5.60
N ILE A 259 4.02 -8.78 -5.13
CA ILE A 259 2.70 -8.14 -5.27
C ILE A 259 2.35 -7.94 -6.75
N PHE A 260 3.30 -7.45 -7.55
CA PHE A 260 3.11 -7.30 -8.99
C PHE A 260 2.83 -8.63 -9.68
N LYS A 261 3.61 -9.67 -9.35
CA LYS A 261 3.48 -11.01 -9.92
C LYS A 261 2.14 -11.67 -9.58
N ILE A 262 1.67 -11.60 -8.33
CA ILE A 262 0.37 -12.16 -7.95
C ILE A 262 -0.76 -11.45 -8.69
N SER A 263 -0.70 -10.13 -8.81
CA SER A 263 -1.73 -9.34 -9.52
C SER A 263 -1.86 -9.78 -10.98
N ILE A 264 -0.75 -10.09 -11.66
CA ILE A 264 -0.78 -10.66 -13.01
C ILE A 264 -1.34 -12.09 -13.01
N ASN A 265 -0.86 -12.96 -12.13
CA ASN A 265 -1.18 -14.40 -12.14
C ASN A 265 -2.67 -14.67 -11.88
N ILE A 266 -3.35 -13.83 -11.10
CA ILE A 266 -4.79 -13.97 -10.81
C ILE A 266 -5.67 -13.17 -11.79
N GLY A 267 -5.10 -12.71 -12.91
CA GLY A 267 -5.85 -12.05 -13.96
C GLY A 267 -6.29 -10.62 -13.65
N LEU A 268 -5.63 -9.95 -12.71
CA LEU A 268 -5.88 -8.54 -12.40
C LEU A 268 -5.11 -7.61 -13.35
N PHE A 269 -5.20 -7.86 -14.67
CA PHE A 269 -4.50 -7.06 -15.69
C PHE A 269 -4.88 -5.58 -15.71
N GLU A 270 -6.05 -5.24 -15.15
CA GLU A 270 -6.53 -3.86 -15.03
C GLU A 270 -6.21 -3.22 -13.66
N SER A 271 -5.28 -3.78 -12.89
CA SER A 271 -4.87 -3.19 -11.62
C SER A 271 -3.86 -2.06 -11.83
N VAL A 272 -4.07 -0.96 -11.13
CA VAL A 272 -3.11 0.14 -11.04
C VAL A 272 -2.29 -0.04 -9.76
N ILE A 273 -0.98 -0.20 -9.91
CA ILE A 273 -0.04 -0.18 -8.79
C ILE A 273 0.66 1.16 -8.79
N VAL A 274 0.44 1.94 -7.74
CA VAL A 274 1.14 3.21 -7.51
C VAL A 274 2.23 2.97 -6.47
N PHE A 275 3.47 3.20 -6.85
CA PHE A 275 4.61 3.21 -5.92
C PHE A 275 4.99 4.64 -5.61
N SER A 276 4.92 5.03 -4.35
CA SER A 276 5.21 6.38 -3.89
C SER A 276 6.21 6.38 -2.73
N ILE A 277 6.93 7.48 -2.62
CA ILE A 277 7.99 7.68 -1.64
C ILE A 277 7.58 8.86 -0.75
N ILE A 278 7.60 8.68 0.57
CA ILE A 278 7.66 9.80 1.51
C ILE A 278 9.14 10.04 1.80
N TRP A 279 9.65 11.17 1.37
CA TRP A 279 10.99 11.59 1.70
C TRP A 279 10.94 12.52 2.91
N CYS A 280 11.35 12.02 4.08
CA CYS A 280 11.68 12.86 5.20
C CYS A 280 13.13 13.34 5.03
N ILE A 281 13.32 14.64 4.92
CA ILE A 281 14.66 15.22 4.99
C ILE A 281 15.09 15.11 6.46
N VAL A 282 15.90 14.11 6.77
CA VAL A 282 16.67 14.14 8.02
C VAL A 282 17.79 15.15 7.79
N SER A 283 17.61 16.37 8.28
CA SER A 283 18.74 17.26 8.45
C SER A 283 19.73 16.57 9.38
N LYS A 284 20.95 16.34 8.90
CA LYS A 284 22.10 15.92 9.72
C LYS A 284 22.41 16.96 10.77
#